data_522d828923d51aca4f8effc67989025e
#
_entry.id   522d828923d51aca4f8effc67989025e
#
_cell.length_a   1.000
_cell.length_b   1.000
_cell.length_c   1.000
_cell.angle_alpha   90.00
_cell.angle_beta   90.00
_cell.angle_gamma   90.00
#
_symmetry.space_group_name_H-M   'P 1'
#
loop_
_entity.id
_entity.type
_entity.pdbx_description
1 polymer ?
#
loop_
_entity_poly.entity_id
_entity_poly.type
_entity_poly.pdbx_seq_one_letter_code
_entity_poly.pdbx_strand_id
1 'polypeptide(L)'
;MRRACAIVLCTLALLPLHAAPAGAVRQIPRTVRRGTVSRPDIVRKMIPFGRKRLRQTAAYSQRHYGRRTYVLSDPHVIVEHYTDGTSFESAWHLFASNATHLGEKPGTCAHFIIDTDGTIYQLVPLDVRCRHAIGLNQTSIGIEHVGTSDRQILHNRRMMRSSLHLTLWLMQTYGVNVGNVIGHAESLDSPYHRERYRSWRCMTHSDWLRPDMKVYRRRLRDLARRDGVPAGAGPAWDPDCG
;
A
#
# COMPACT_ATOMS: atom_id res chain seq x y z
N MET A 1 61.54 59.22 -38.95
CA MET A 1 60.48 58.24 -38.55
C MET A 1 59.57 58.88 -37.49
N ARG A 2 58.45 59.34 -37.88
CA ARG A 2 57.52 60.04 -36.99
C ARG A 2 56.29 59.11 -36.75
N ARG A 3 56.06 58.72 -35.52
CA ARG A 3 54.87 57.93 -35.15
C ARG A 3 53.71 58.91 -34.78
N ALA A 4 52.59 58.81 -35.51
CA ALA A 4 51.39 59.52 -35.20
C ALA A 4 50.62 58.77 -34.11
N CYS A 5 50.18 59.53 -33.06
CA CYS A 5 49.31 59.03 -32.01
C CYS A 5 47.87 59.35 -32.37
N ALA A 6 47.04 58.34 -32.52
CA ALA A 6 45.59 58.52 -32.76
C ALA A 6 44.86 58.55 -31.43
N ILE A 7 44.13 59.64 -31.19
CA ILE A 7 43.25 59.82 -30.00
C ILE A 7 41.88 59.24 -30.37
N VAL A 8 41.45 58.24 -29.62
CA VAL A 8 40.11 57.69 -29.74
C VAL A 8 39.20 58.39 -28.70
N LEU A 9 38.23 59.17 -29.21
CA LEU A 9 37.18 59.76 -28.39
C LEU A 9 36.12 58.68 -28.08
N CYS A 10 35.95 58.32 -26.81
CA CYS A 10 34.88 57.47 -26.34
C CYS A 10 33.66 58.34 -25.99
N THR A 11 32.62 58.29 -26.81
CA THR A 11 31.32 58.90 -26.50
C THR A 11 30.51 57.97 -25.58
N LEU A 12 30.29 58.39 -24.36
CA LEU A 12 29.34 57.71 -23.44
C LEU A 12 27.90 57.97 -23.88
N ALA A 13 27.22 56.95 -24.34
CA ALA A 13 25.76 56.97 -24.55
C ALA A 13 25.05 56.69 -23.23
N LEU A 14 24.32 57.67 -22.74
CA LEU A 14 23.40 57.53 -21.59
C LEU A 14 22.12 56.79 -22.05
N LEU A 15 21.94 55.55 -21.62
CA LEU A 15 20.70 54.79 -21.81
C LEU A 15 19.70 55.18 -20.68
N PRO A 16 18.41 55.40 -21.02
CA PRO A 16 17.40 55.70 -20.01
C PRO A 16 17.09 54.48 -19.15
N LEU A 17 17.15 54.67 -17.82
CA LEU A 17 16.66 53.68 -16.83
C LEU A 17 15.13 53.55 -17.00
N HIS A 18 14.67 52.43 -17.54
CA HIS A 18 13.27 52.05 -17.45
C HIS A 18 13.00 51.49 -16.06
N ALA A 19 12.18 52.20 -15.25
CA ALA A 19 11.69 51.72 -13.98
C ALA A 19 10.78 50.50 -14.21
N ALA A 20 11.13 49.37 -13.65
CA ALA A 20 10.29 48.17 -13.64
C ALA A 20 9.02 48.41 -12.79
N PRO A 21 7.84 47.95 -13.23
CA PRO A 21 6.61 48.11 -12.46
C PRO A 21 6.72 47.32 -11.15
N ALA A 22 6.53 48.03 -10.03
CA ALA A 22 6.38 47.43 -8.72
C ALA A 22 5.08 46.64 -8.67
N GLY A 23 5.15 45.37 -8.18
CA GLY A 23 3.96 44.70 -7.68
C GLY A 23 3.52 43.41 -8.35
N ALA A 24 4.44 42.46 -8.57
CA ALA A 24 4.03 41.09 -8.58
C ALA A 24 4.17 40.50 -7.16
N VAL A 25 3.10 40.57 -6.36
CA VAL A 25 3.01 39.82 -5.11
C VAL A 25 3.12 38.34 -5.47
N ARG A 26 4.28 37.76 -5.24
CA ARG A 26 4.53 36.34 -5.33
C ARG A 26 3.57 35.64 -4.36
N GLN A 27 2.48 35.08 -4.85
CA GLN A 27 1.61 34.23 -4.05
C GLN A 27 2.47 33.07 -3.57
N ILE A 28 2.79 33.08 -2.27
CA ILE A 28 3.39 31.95 -1.60
C ILE A 28 2.39 30.79 -1.74
N PRO A 29 2.80 29.64 -2.29
CA PRO A 29 1.90 28.48 -2.34
C PRO A 29 1.39 28.23 -0.93
N ARG A 30 0.07 28.23 -0.73
CA ARG A 30 -0.55 27.75 0.50
C ARG A 30 0.00 26.34 0.70
N THR A 31 0.89 26.16 1.65
CA THR A 31 1.26 24.84 2.15
C THR A 31 -0.03 24.21 2.62
N VAL A 32 -0.60 23.33 1.81
CA VAL A 32 -1.74 22.52 2.20
C VAL A 32 -1.25 21.75 3.44
N ARG A 33 -1.80 22.07 4.62
CA ARG A 33 -1.55 21.26 5.81
C ARG A 33 -1.95 19.84 5.46
N ARG A 34 -0.98 18.92 5.41
CA ARG A 34 -1.28 17.50 5.22
C ARG A 34 -2.17 17.07 6.38
N GLY A 35 -3.37 16.63 6.08
CA GLY A 35 -4.27 16.03 7.07
C GLY A 35 -3.58 14.82 7.72
N THR A 36 -3.93 14.56 8.98
CA THR A 36 -3.49 13.37 9.69
C THR A 36 -4.69 12.44 9.84
N VAL A 37 -4.58 11.22 9.34
CA VAL A 37 -5.61 10.19 9.53
C VAL A 37 -5.44 9.60 10.92
N SER A 38 -6.48 9.68 11.74
CA SER A 38 -6.49 9.01 13.03
C SER A 38 -6.47 7.48 12.84
N ARG A 39 -5.78 6.78 13.74
CA ARG A 39 -5.88 5.34 13.78
C ARG A 39 -7.34 4.95 14.08
N PRO A 40 -7.96 4.03 13.28
CA PRO A 40 -9.30 3.54 13.58
C PRO A 40 -9.30 2.71 14.86
N ASP A 41 -10.49 2.49 15.41
CA ASP A 41 -10.67 1.54 16.51
C ASP A 41 -10.38 0.12 16.03
N ILE A 42 -9.42 -0.53 16.68
CA ILE A 42 -8.94 -1.86 16.30
C ILE A 42 -9.00 -2.77 17.52
N VAL A 43 -9.78 -3.83 17.42
CA VAL A 43 -9.84 -4.91 18.42
C VAL A 43 -8.64 -5.84 18.23
N ARG A 44 -7.84 -6.03 19.25
CA ARG A 44 -6.71 -6.97 19.21
C ARG A 44 -7.22 -8.40 19.45
N LYS A 45 -7.24 -9.21 18.41
CA LYS A 45 -7.61 -10.63 18.46
C LYS A 45 -6.51 -11.48 17.83
N MET A 46 -5.33 -11.38 18.41
CA MET A 46 -4.11 -11.98 17.87
C MET A 46 -4.24 -13.51 17.77
N ILE A 47 -3.83 -14.05 16.61
CA ILE A 47 -3.68 -15.51 16.45
C ILE A 47 -2.39 -15.97 17.11
N PRO A 48 -2.28 -17.28 17.50
CA PRO A 48 -1.04 -17.83 18.02
C PRO A 48 0.12 -17.70 17.02
N PHE A 49 1.09 -16.85 17.34
CA PHE A 49 2.27 -16.59 16.49
C PHE A 49 3.57 -16.73 17.31
N GLY A 50 3.70 -17.84 18.03
CA GLY A 50 4.85 -18.12 18.88
C GLY A 50 6.12 -18.49 18.10
N ARG A 51 7.21 -18.77 18.84
CA ARG A 51 8.57 -19.04 18.29
C ARG A 51 8.59 -20.06 17.14
N LYS A 52 7.74 -21.10 17.20
CA LYS A 52 7.66 -22.12 16.14
C LYS A 52 7.18 -21.50 14.83
N ARG A 53 6.08 -20.71 14.86
CA ARG A 53 5.52 -20.08 13.67
C ARG A 53 6.45 -19.01 13.10
N LEU A 54 7.11 -18.22 13.95
CA LEU A 54 8.13 -17.26 13.53
C LEU A 54 9.29 -17.94 12.79
N ARG A 55 9.80 -19.07 13.30
CA ARG A 55 10.84 -19.85 12.59
C ARG A 55 10.35 -20.41 11.25
N GLN A 56 9.09 -20.87 11.18
CA GLN A 56 8.48 -21.33 9.93
C GLN A 56 8.36 -20.18 8.90
N THR A 57 7.93 -19.00 9.35
CA THR A 57 7.86 -17.79 8.51
C THR A 57 9.24 -17.40 7.97
N ALA A 58 10.28 -17.43 8.82
CA ALA A 58 11.64 -17.13 8.37
C ALA A 58 12.17 -18.17 7.37
N ALA A 59 11.86 -19.45 7.57
CA ALA A 59 12.24 -20.52 6.63
C ALA A 59 11.49 -20.39 5.29
N TYR A 60 10.19 -20.09 5.32
CA TYR A 60 9.40 -19.78 4.15
C TYR A 60 10.00 -18.59 3.38
N SER A 61 10.29 -17.49 4.08
CA SER A 61 10.90 -16.30 3.50
C SER A 61 12.25 -16.58 2.85
N GLN A 62 13.05 -17.49 3.41
CA GLN A 62 14.31 -17.91 2.79
C GLN A 62 14.09 -18.63 1.46
N ARG A 63 13.10 -19.53 1.38
CA ARG A 63 12.80 -20.28 0.15
C ARG A 63 12.25 -19.39 -0.95
N HIS A 64 11.26 -18.56 -0.60
CA HIS A 64 10.47 -17.79 -1.57
C HIS A 64 11.10 -16.44 -1.93
N TYR A 65 11.81 -15.80 -0.97
CA TYR A 65 12.33 -14.43 -1.15
C TYR A 65 13.85 -14.31 -0.96
N GLY A 66 14.54 -15.41 -0.58
CA GLY A 66 15.99 -15.42 -0.43
C GLY A 66 16.51 -14.80 0.87
N ARG A 67 15.63 -14.40 1.80
CA ARG A 67 16.01 -13.79 3.09
C ARG A 67 15.38 -14.55 4.25
N ARG A 68 16.21 -15.08 5.16
CA ARG A 68 15.75 -15.79 6.35
C ARG A 68 15.31 -14.82 7.45
N THR A 69 14.10 -14.30 7.32
CA THR A 69 13.52 -13.36 8.29
C THR A 69 12.00 -13.52 8.36
N TYR A 70 11.43 -13.28 9.51
CA TYR A 70 9.99 -13.12 9.72
C TYR A 70 9.58 -11.65 9.87
N VAL A 71 10.53 -10.72 9.85
CA VAL A 71 10.28 -9.29 10.05
C VAL A 71 9.76 -8.66 8.78
N LEU A 72 8.63 -7.97 8.88
CA LEU A 72 8.09 -7.07 7.87
C LEU A 72 8.56 -5.64 8.21
N SER A 73 9.64 -5.19 7.61
CA SER A 73 10.29 -3.92 7.96
C SER A 73 9.84 -2.73 7.12
N ASP A 74 9.35 -2.97 5.91
CA ASP A 74 9.04 -1.91 4.95
C ASP A 74 7.94 -2.39 3.99
N PRO A 75 6.67 -2.32 4.42
CA PRO A 75 5.55 -2.70 3.56
C PRO A 75 5.30 -1.65 2.50
N HIS A 76 5.34 -2.06 1.23
CA HIS A 76 5.05 -1.22 0.07
C HIS A 76 3.66 -1.44 -0.51
N VAL A 77 2.99 -2.54 -0.12
CA VAL A 77 1.72 -2.98 -0.70
C VAL A 77 0.71 -3.26 0.40
N ILE A 78 -0.55 -2.91 0.15
CA ILE A 78 -1.71 -3.38 0.93
C ILE A 78 -2.50 -4.29 0.00
N VAL A 79 -2.78 -5.52 0.44
CA VAL A 79 -3.55 -6.49 -0.34
C VAL A 79 -4.90 -6.70 0.34
N GLU A 80 -5.96 -6.41 -0.41
CA GLU A 80 -7.33 -6.65 0.00
C GLU A 80 -7.74 -8.08 -0.38
N HIS A 81 -8.38 -8.78 0.58
CA HIS A 81 -8.87 -10.16 0.45
C HIS A 81 -10.32 -10.26 0.92
N TYR A 82 -10.96 -11.38 0.65
CA TYR A 82 -12.14 -11.80 1.38
C TYR A 82 -12.00 -13.26 1.85
N THR A 83 -12.68 -13.56 2.96
CA THR A 83 -12.50 -14.82 3.70
C THR A 83 -13.11 -16.05 3.03
N ASP A 84 -13.90 -15.86 1.98
CA ASP A 84 -14.79 -16.89 1.39
C ASP A 84 -15.65 -17.60 2.46
N GLY A 85 -16.08 -16.82 3.45
CA GLY A 85 -16.83 -17.28 4.61
C GLY A 85 -17.78 -16.22 5.15
N THR A 86 -18.61 -16.61 6.11
CA THR A 86 -19.71 -15.78 6.63
C THR A 86 -19.48 -15.28 8.06
N SER A 87 -18.37 -15.66 8.73
CA SER A 87 -18.08 -15.22 10.09
C SER A 87 -16.60 -14.95 10.33
N PHE A 88 -16.34 -13.98 11.20
CA PHE A 88 -15.01 -13.68 11.72
C PHE A 88 -14.38 -14.91 12.40
N GLU A 89 -15.13 -15.61 13.24
CA GLU A 89 -14.63 -16.74 14.03
C GLU A 89 -14.09 -17.86 13.15
N SER A 90 -14.80 -18.17 12.05
CA SER A 90 -14.36 -19.18 11.08
C SER A 90 -13.00 -18.84 10.48
N ALA A 91 -12.84 -17.62 10.00
CA ALA A 91 -11.59 -17.13 9.42
C ALA A 91 -10.47 -17.06 10.48
N TRP A 92 -10.80 -16.58 11.69
CA TRP A 92 -9.84 -16.52 12.79
C TRP A 92 -9.31 -17.91 13.16
N HIS A 93 -10.20 -18.91 13.31
CA HIS A 93 -9.81 -20.29 13.62
C HIS A 93 -8.95 -20.93 12.53
N LEU A 94 -9.27 -20.67 11.24
CA LEU A 94 -8.44 -21.12 10.13
C LEU A 94 -7.01 -20.56 10.25
N PHE A 95 -6.87 -19.27 10.45
CA PHE A 95 -5.56 -18.63 10.57
C PHE A 95 -4.81 -19.01 11.86
N ALA A 96 -5.54 -19.20 12.97
CA ALA A 96 -4.96 -19.62 14.24
C ALA A 96 -4.41 -21.06 14.20
N SER A 97 -5.03 -21.94 13.41
CA SER A 97 -4.65 -23.36 13.30
C SER A 97 -3.22 -23.57 12.80
N ASN A 98 -2.68 -22.60 12.08
CA ASN A 98 -1.39 -22.72 11.40
C ASN A 98 -1.32 -24.00 10.54
N ALA A 99 -2.42 -24.37 9.88
CA ALA A 99 -2.51 -25.55 9.02
C ALA A 99 -1.53 -25.48 7.85
N THR A 100 -1.07 -26.63 7.36
CA THR A 100 -0.25 -26.68 6.13
C THR A 100 -1.08 -26.22 4.96
N HIS A 101 -0.52 -25.35 4.11
CA HIS A 101 -1.15 -24.89 2.90
C HIS A 101 -0.16 -25.01 1.74
N LEU A 102 -0.60 -25.56 0.59
CA LEU A 102 0.26 -25.88 -0.56
C LEU A 102 1.53 -26.65 -0.15
N GLY A 103 1.38 -27.64 0.75
CA GLY A 103 2.50 -28.46 1.25
C GLY A 103 3.47 -27.76 2.20
N GLU A 104 3.29 -26.49 2.55
CA GLU A 104 4.23 -25.70 3.33
C GLU A 104 3.66 -25.08 4.61
N LYS A 105 4.59 -24.82 5.54
CA LYS A 105 4.40 -24.02 6.75
C LYS A 105 5.15 -22.69 6.60
N PRO A 106 4.68 -21.58 7.24
CA PRO A 106 3.51 -21.50 8.12
C PRO A 106 2.22 -21.62 7.32
N GLY A 107 1.11 -21.84 8.04
CA GLY A 107 -0.23 -21.70 7.48
C GLY A 107 -0.52 -20.25 7.07
N THR A 108 -1.59 -20.06 6.31
CA THR A 108 -2.06 -18.74 5.89
C THR A 108 -2.47 -17.86 7.08
N CYS A 109 -2.45 -16.56 6.89
CA CYS A 109 -2.90 -15.57 7.86
C CYS A 109 -3.20 -14.23 7.14
N ALA A 110 -3.83 -13.30 7.84
CA ALA A 110 -3.90 -11.89 7.46
C ALA A 110 -3.52 -11.00 8.65
N HIS A 111 -3.14 -9.75 8.39
CA HIS A 111 -2.84 -8.82 9.48
C HIS A 111 -4.13 -8.32 10.14
N PHE A 112 -5.19 -8.16 9.32
CA PHE A 112 -6.50 -7.72 9.79
C PHE A 112 -7.61 -8.58 9.18
N ILE A 113 -8.72 -8.67 9.93
CA ILE A 113 -10.02 -9.06 9.41
C ILE A 113 -11.01 -7.94 9.72
N ILE A 114 -11.85 -7.58 8.75
CA ILE A 114 -12.96 -6.65 8.93
C ILE A 114 -14.26 -7.43 8.85
N ASP A 115 -15.03 -7.40 9.93
CA ASP A 115 -16.30 -8.13 10.01
C ASP A 115 -17.44 -7.37 9.30
N THR A 116 -18.55 -8.04 9.13
CA THR A 116 -19.74 -7.53 8.43
C THR A 116 -20.37 -6.31 9.11
N ASP A 117 -20.20 -6.16 10.41
CA ASP A 117 -20.64 -4.99 11.18
C ASP A 117 -19.65 -3.80 11.11
N GLY A 118 -18.48 -4.02 10.50
CA GLY A 118 -17.39 -3.06 10.38
C GLY A 118 -16.36 -3.11 11.50
N THR A 119 -16.43 -4.05 12.43
CA THR A 119 -15.40 -4.25 13.46
C THR A 119 -14.08 -4.66 12.80
N ILE A 120 -12.99 -3.96 13.14
CA ILE A 120 -11.64 -4.26 12.64
C ILE A 120 -10.91 -5.09 13.69
N TYR A 121 -10.49 -6.30 13.33
CA TYR A 121 -9.68 -7.16 14.18
C TYR A 121 -8.24 -7.22 13.69
N GLN A 122 -7.27 -6.96 14.57
CA GLN A 122 -5.85 -7.21 14.28
C GLN A 122 -5.45 -8.60 14.75
N LEU A 123 -4.89 -9.40 13.84
CA LEU A 123 -4.54 -10.81 14.07
C LEU A 123 -3.02 -11.03 14.21
N VAL A 124 -2.21 -10.23 13.51
CA VAL A 124 -0.75 -10.36 13.47
C VAL A 124 -0.13 -8.98 13.69
N PRO A 125 1.01 -8.88 14.42
CA PRO A 125 1.76 -7.63 14.51
C PRO A 125 2.21 -7.14 13.13
N LEU A 126 2.19 -5.83 12.91
CA LEU A 126 2.50 -5.23 11.60
C LEU A 126 3.99 -5.33 11.21
N ASP A 127 4.85 -5.66 12.14
CA ASP A 127 6.27 -5.94 11.92
C ASP A 127 6.57 -7.43 11.65
N VAL A 128 5.53 -8.26 11.54
CA VAL A 128 5.65 -9.71 11.28
C VAL A 128 5.05 -10.07 9.93
N ARG A 129 5.83 -10.75 9.10
CA ARG A 129 5.37 -11.26 7.79
C ARG A 129 4.25 -12.27 7.97
N CYS A 130 3.20 -12.10 7.21
CA CYS A 130 2.03 -12.97 7.17
C CYS A 130 1.91 -13.59 5.78
N ARG A 131 1.52 -14.85 5.70
CA ARG A 131 1.37 -15.56 4.44
C ARG A 131 -0.05 -15.43 3.93
N HIS A 132 -0.29 -14.49 3.02
CA HIS A 132 -1.60 -14.20 2.43
C HIS A 132 -1.57 -14.00 0.91
N ALA A 133 -0.44 -13.58 0.33
CA ALA A 133 -0.30 -13.36 -1.11
C ALA A 133 1.07 -13.85 -1.59
N ILE A 134 1.10 -14.87 -2.44
CA ILE A 134 2.34 -15.40 -3.04
C ILE A 134 3.05 -14.27 -3.77
N GLY A 135 4.38 -14.22 -3.63
CA GLY A 135 5.20 -13.18 -4.24
C GLY A 135 5.18 -11.82 -3.54
N LEU A 136 4.26 -11.58 -2.58
CA LEU A 136 4.10 -10.29 -1.90
C LEU A 136 4.25 -10.32 -0.37
N ASN A 137 4.25 -11.51 0.27
CA ASN A 137 4.28 -11.60 1.74
C ASN A 137 5.49 -10.93 2.40
N GLN A 138 6.58 -10.68 1.66
CA GLN A 138 7.78 -10.03 2.18
C GLN A 138 7.63 -8.51 2.30
N THR A 139 6.62 -7.91 1.68
CA THR A 139 6.47 -6.46 1.51
C THR A 139 5.03 -5.96 1.63
N SER A 140 4.08 -6.82 2.05
CA SER A 140 2.67 -6.44 2.07
C SER A 140 1.98 -6.66 3.42
N ILE A 141 0.97 -5.83 3.64
CA ILE A 141 -0.02 -5.97 4.71
C ILE A 141 -1.30 -6.55 4.09
N GLY A 142 -1.81 -7.66 4.61
CA GLY A 142 -3.06 -8.27 4.14
C GLY A 142 -4.25 -7.88 5.01
N ILE A 143 -5.36 -7.53 4.36
CA ILE A 143 -6.65 -7.20 5.00
C ILE A 143 -7.71 -8.13 4.42
N GLU A 144 -8.34 -8.91 5.28
CA GLU A 144 -9.46 -9.78 4.93
C GLU A 144 -10.80 -9.10 5.22
N HIS A 145 -11.79 -9.37 4.41
CA HIS A 145 -13.18 -8.95 4.62
C HIS A 145 -14.05 -10.19 4.78
N VAL A 146 -14.84 -10.26 5.84
CA VAL A 146 -15.79 -11.36 5.99
C VAL A 146 -16.84 -11.29 4.89
N GLY A 147 -16.83 -12.26 3.99
CA GLY A 147 -17.72 -12.30 2.83
C GLY A 147 -17.26 -13.29 1.78
N THR A 148 -18.07 -13.44 0.74
CA THR A 148 -17.88 -14.44 -0.32
C THR A 148 -17.75 -13.82 -1.73
N SER A 149 -17.81 -12.49 -1.83
CA SER A 149 -17.61 -11.80 -3.12
C SER A 149 -17.32 -10.31 -2.94
N ASP A 150 -16.55 -9.75 -3.87
CA ASP A 150 -16.24 -8.32 -3.96
C ASP A 150 -17.50 -7.46 -3.94
N ARG A 151 -18.52 -7.88 -4.71
CA ARG A 151 -19.81 -7.17 -4.80
C ARG A 151 -20.51 -7.08 -3.46
N GLN A 152 -20.60 -8.18 -2.71
CA GLN A 152 -21.21 -8.21 -1.37
C GLN A 152 -20.49 -7.21 -0.45
N ILE A 153 -19.18 -7.23 -0.42
CA ILE A 153 -18.32 -6.40 0.42
C ILE A 153 -18.47 -4.93 0.03
N LEU A 154 -18.38 -4.60 -1.25
CA LEU A 154 -18.52 -3.23 -1.76
C LEU A 154 -19.88 -2.59 -1.44
N HIS A 155 -20.93 -3.39 -1.26
CA HIS A 155 -22.27 -2.92 -0.89
C HIS A 155 -22.48 -2.85 0.63
N ASN A 156 -21.62 -3.46 1.45
CA ASN A 156 -21.70 -3.35 2.90
C ASN A 156 -21.11 -2.01 3.36
N ARG A 157 -21.99 -1.05 3.65
CA ARG A 157 -21.60 0.32 4.02
C ARG A 157 -20.76 0.41 5.30
N ARG A 158 -21.04 -0.45 6.30
CA ARG A 158 -20.31 -0.44 7.58
C ARG A 158 -18.89 -0.95 7.37
N MET A 159 -18.76 -2.13 6.79
CA MET A 159 -17.48 -2.76 6.46
C MET A 159 -16.63 -1.85 5.57
N MET A 160 -17.20 -1.29 4.49
CA MET A 160 -16.48 -0.39 3.58
C MET A 160 -15.99 0.89 4.24
N ARG A 161 -16.75 1.46 5.18
CA ARG A 161 -16.29 2.64 5.93
C ARG A 161 -15.04 2.30 6.74
N SER A 162 -15.08 1.19 7.48
CA SER A 162 -13.97 0.71 8.30
C SER A 162 -12.75 0.33 7.45
N SER A 163 -12.99 -0.38 6.35
CA SER A 163 -11.95 -0.79 5.40
C SER A 163 -11.22 0.42 4.81
N LEU A 164 -11.93 1.37 4.24
CA LEU A 164 -11.32 2.57 3.66
C LEU A 164 -10.56 3.41 4.69
N HIS A 165 -11.07 3.50 5.93
CA HIS A 165 -10.39 4.23 6.99
C HIS A 165 -9.11 3.51 7.45
N LEU A 166 -9.18 2.18 7.66
CA LEU A 166 -8.01 1.35 7.99
C LEU A 166 -6.93 1.46 6.90
N THR A 167 -7.33 1.28 5.65
CA THR A 167 -6.41 1.32 4.52
C THR A 167 -5.78 2.71 4.37
N LEU A 168 -6.54 3.80 4.51
CA LEU A 168 -6.00 5.16 4.44
C LEU A 168 -5.02 5.45 5.59
N TRP A 169 -5.33 4.97 6.81
CA TRP A 169 -4.40 5.07 7.94
C TRP A 169 -3.10 4.30 7.70
N LEU A 170 -3.18 3.07 7.17
CA LEU A 170 -2.00 2.27 6.80
C LEU A 170 -1.18 2.93 5.68
N MET A 171 -1.85 3.45 4.65
CA MET A 171 -1.20 4.21 3.58
C MET A 171 -0.38 5.38 4.13
N GLN A 172 -0.95 6.16 5.04
CA GLN A 172 -0.24 7.29 5.65
C GLN A 172 0.88 6.82 6.57
N THR A 173 0.66 5.75 7.34
CA THR A 173 1.64 5.23 8.31
C THR A 173 2.89 4.68 7.62
N TYR A 174 2.71 4.00 6.49
CA TYR A 174 3.80 3.31 5.78
C TYR A 174 4.20 3.97 4.46
N GLY A 175 3.59 5.09 4.09
CA GLY A 175 3.90 5.74 2.82
C GLY A 175 3.42 4.98 1.58
N VAL A 176 2.43 4.09 1.72
CA VAL A 176 1.89 3.30 0.61
C VAL A 176 1.01 4.19 -0.28
N ASN A 177 1.30 4.21 -1.58
CA ASN A 177 0.48 4.93 -2.56
C ASN A 177 -0.81 4.14 -2.89
N VAL A 178 -1.88 4.84 -3.25
CA VAL A 178 -3.16 4.22 -3.61
C VAL A 178 -3.04 3.19 -4.74
N GLY A 179 -2.04 3.32 -5.60
CA GLY A 179 -1.75 2.34 -6.65
C GLY A 179 -1.26 1.00 -6.13
N ASN A 180 -0.66 1.00 -4.96
CA ASN A 180 -0.17 -0.20 -4.29
C ASN A 180 -1.18 -0.75 -3.26
N VAL A 181 -2.41 -0.23 -3.27
CA VAL A 181 -3.57 -0.87 -2.64
C VAL A 181 -4.23 -1.73 -3.73
N ILE A 182 -4.05 -3.01 -3.66
CA ILE A 182 -4.41 -3.97 -4.70
C ILE A 182 -5.32 -5.07 -4.17
N GLY A 183 -6.09 -5.68 -5.06
CA GLY A 183 -6.77 -6.95 -4.79
C GLY A 183 -5.81 -8.13 -4.94
N HIS A 184 -6.13 -9.25 -4.31
CA HIS A 184 -5.31 -10.46 -4.48
C HIS A 184 -5.21 -10.88 -5.95
N ALA A 185 -6.31 -10.75 -6.70
CA ALA A 185 -6.33 -11.02 -8.15
C ALA A 185 -5.38 -10.12 -8.97
N GLU A 186 -4.90 -9.01 -8.40
CA GLU A 186 -3.95 -8.10 -9.04
C GLU A 186 -2.49 -8.34 -8.58
N SER A 187 -2.24 -9.37 -7.75
CA SER A 187 -0.92 -9.60 -7.12
C SER A 187 0.21 -9.81 -8.12
N LEU A 188 -0.08 -10.44 -9.25
CA LEU A 188 0.90 -10.70 -10.32
C LEU A 188 1.32 -9.44 -11.09
N ASP A 189 0.48 -8.40 -11.08
CA ASP A 189 0.75 -7.13 -11.76
C ASP A 189 1.53 -6.14 -10.87
N SER A 190 1.79 -6.50 -9.61
CA SER A 190 2.49 -5.61 -8.69
C SER A 190 3.99 -5.55 -9.02
N PRO A 191 4.59 -4.34 -9.14
CA PRO A 191 6.04 -4.20 -9.36
C PRO A 191 6.87 -4.70 -8.19
N TYR A 192 6.23 -5.02 -7.06
CA TYR A 192 6.85 -5.60 -5.86
C TYR A 192 6.73 -7.13 -5.80
N HIS A 193 6.03 -7.74 -6.77
CA HIS A 193 5.91 -9.21 -6.83
C HIS A 193 7.30 -9.84 -7.01
N ARG A 194 7.65 -10.75 -6.13
CA ARG A 194 8.92 -11.50 -6.18
C ARG A 194 8.68 -12.90 -5.65
N GLU A 195 8.78 -13.91 -6.49
CA GLU A 195 8.66 -15.30 -6.10
C GLU A 195 9.80 -16.10 -6.74
N ARG A 196 10.60 -16.75 -5.90
CA ARG A 196 11.74 -17.57 -6.36
C ARG A 196 11.33 -19.00 -6.70
N TYR A 197 10.24 -19.48 -6.11
CA TYR A 197 9.77 -20.82 -6.34
C TYR A 197 9.01 -20.86 -7.68
N ARG A 198 9.66 -21.41 -8.69
CA ARG A 198 9.23 -21.31 -10.11
C ARG A 198 7.78 -21.74 -10.32
N SER A 199 7.35 -22.85 -9.68
CA SER A 199 5.98 -23.36 -9.81
C SER A 199 4.91 -22.49 -9.17
N TRP A 200 5.30 -21.51 -8.33
CA TRP A 200 4.36 -20.61 -7.64
C TRP A 200 4.40 -19.19 -8.20
N ARG A 201 5.36 -18.88 -9.06
CA ARG A 201 5.59 -17.52 -9.54
C ARG A 201 4.33 -16.86 -10.12
N CYS A 202 3.50 -17.62 -10.82
CA CYS A 202 2.29 -17.13 -11.48
C CYS A 202 1.00 -17.62 -10.78
N MET A 203 1.07 -17.95 -9.48
CA MET A 203 -0.11 -18.30 -8.70
C MET A 203 -0.73 -17.06 -8.06
N THR A 204 -2.04 -16.91 -8.26
CA THR A 204 -2.85 -15.88 -7.62
C THR A 204 -4.22 -16.41 -7.26
N HIS A 205 -5.05 -15.59 -6.66
CA HIS A 205 -6.44 -15.86 -6.29
C HIS A 205 -7.38 -14.89 -7.00
N SER A 206 -8.67 -15.23 -7.08
CA SER A 206 -9.67 -14.43 -7.79
C SER A 206 -10.42 -13.42 -6.90
N ASP A 207 -9.99 -13.23 -5.66
CA ASP A 207 -10.58 -12.27 -4.74
C ASP A 207 -10.10 -10.84 -5.05
N TRP A 208 -11.03 -9.91 -5.01
CA TRP A 208 -10.85 -8.50 -5.35
C TRP A 208 -10.34 -8.28 -6.77
N LEU A 209 -11.23 -8.52 -7.72
CA LEU A 209 -10.94 -8.35 -9.15
C LEU A 209 -10.67 -6.88 -9.51
N ARG A 210 -9.91 -6.67 -10.57
CA ARG A 210 -9.52 -5.32 -11.05
C ARG A 210 -10.69 -4.33 -11.22
N PRO A 211 -11.86 -4.69 -11.79
CA PRO A 211 -13.00 -3.78 -11.88
C PRO A 211 -13.48 -3.28 -10.51
N ASP A 212 -13.54 -4.18 -9.53
CA ASP A 212 -13.98 -3.87 -8.17
C ASP A 212 -12.94 -3.06 -7.41
N MET A 213 -11.66 -3.37 -7.59
CA MET A 213 -10.55 -2.56 -7.06
C MET A 213 -10.49 -1.15 -7.68
N LYS A 214 -10.92 -0.95 -8.91
CA LYS A 214 -11.10 0.42 -9.47
C LYS A 214 -12.14 1.20 -8.67
N VAL A 215 -13.24 0.57 -8.26
CA VAL A 215 -14.27 1.19 -7.40
C VAL A 215 -13.70 1.48 -6.01
N TYR A 216 -13.04 0.50 -5.40
CA TYR A 216 -12.42 0.63 -4.08
C TYR A 216 -11.41 1.79 -4.05
N ARG A 217 -10.42 1.80 -4.94
CA ARG A 217 -9.39 2.86 -5.03
C ARG A 217 -9.99 4.24 -5.35
N ARG A 218 -11.08 4.33 -6.11
CA ARG A 218 -11.79 5.60 -6.30
C ARG A 218 -12.35 6.12 -4.98
N ARG A 219 -13.08 5.28 -4.21
CA ARG A 219 -13.62 5.64 -2.89
C ARG A 219 -12.51 6.05 -1.92
N LEU A 220 -11.38 5.35 -1.97
CA LEU A 220 -10.21 5.64 -1.14
C LEU A 220 -9.58 7.00 -1.48
N ARG A 221 -9.46 7.34 -2.78
CA ARG A 221 -9.01 8.68 -3.23
C ARG A 221 -9.98 9.78 -2.79
N ASP A 222 -11.29 9.51 -2.83
CA ASP A 222 -12.32 10.46 -2.41
C ASP A 222 -12.23 10.72 -0.90
N LEU A 223 -12.00 9.69 -0.10
CA LEU A 223 -11.74 9.80 1.33
C LEU A 223 -10.46 10.59 1.59
N ALA A 224 -9.35 10.21 0.95
CA ALA A 224 -8.06 10.88 1.10
C ALA A 224 -8.15 12.38 0.78
N ARG A 225 -8.88 12.77 -0.29
CA ARG A 225 -9.10 14.19 -0.62
C ARG A 225 -9.87 14.94 0.46
N ARG A 226 -10.93 14.32 1.02
CA ARG A 226 -11.71 14.93 2.12
C ARG A 226 -10.86 15.16 3.35
N ASP A 227 -9.98 14.23 3.65
CA ASP A 227 -9.12 14.27 4.84
C ASP A 227 -7.81 15.04 4.62
N GLY A 228 -7.61 15.62 3.42
CA GLY A 228 -6.41 16.39 3.07
C GLY A 228 -5.13 15.54 3.01
N VAL A 229 -5.26 14.23 2.74
CA VAL A 229 -4.15 13.30 2.65
C VAL A 229 -3.81 13.02 1.18
N PRO A 230 -2.52 13.03 0.78
CA PRO A 230 -2.14 12.66 -0.57
C PRO A 230 -2.36 11.14 -0.80
N ALA A 231 -3.11 10.79 -1.84
CA ALA A 231 -3.33 9.39 -2.22
C ALA A 231 -2.14 8.78 -2.98
N GLY A 232 -1.23 9.60 -3.48
CA GLY A 232 -0.09 9.17 -4.30
C GLY A 232 -0.46 8.79 -5.73
N ALA A 233 0.54 8.34 -6.49
CA ALA A 233 0.39 7.93 -7.88
C ALA A 233 -0.33 6.58 -8.01
N GLY A 234 -0.86 6.31 -9.21
CA GLY A 234 -1.36 4.99 -9.58
C GLY A 234 -0.23 3.96 -9.72
N PRO A 235 -0.55 2.67 -9.88
CA PRO A 235 0.46 1.64 -10.02
C PRO A 235 1.25 1.80 -11.32
N ALA A 236 2.55 1.58 -11.25
CA ALA A 236 3.28 1.10 -12.39
C ALA A 236 3.01 -0.43 -12.43
N TRP A 237 2.18 -0.86 -13.35
CA TRP A 237 1.91 -2.28 -13.57
C TRP A 237 3.09 -2.89 -14.33
N ASP A 238 3.69 -3.93 -13.79
CA ASP A 238 4.72 -4.71 -14.45
C ASP A 238 4.34 -6.19 -14.32
N PRO A 239 3.57 -6.74 -15.28
CA PRO A 239 3.14 -8.12 -15.23
C PRO A 239 4.34 -9.05 -15.44
N ASP A 240 4.77 -9.67 -14.35
CA ASP A 240 5.91 -10.61 -14.32
C ASP A 240 5.52 -12.02 -14.83
N CYS A 241 4.24 -12.22 -15.15
CA CYS A 241 3.65 -13.47 -15.60
C CYS A 241 2.98 -13.28 -16.95
N GLY A 242 3.78 -13.13 -18.01
CA GLY A 242 3.38 -13.16 -19.41
C GLY A 242 3.81 -14.46 -20.09
#